data_e3f1945865fc5d2d7b72833dc17d15fb
#
_entry.id   e3f1945865fc5d2d7b72833dc17d15fb
#
_cell.length_a   1.000
_cell.length_b   1.000
_cell.length_c   1.000
_cell.angle_alpha   90.00
_cell.angle_beta   90.00
_cell.angle_gamma   90.00
#
_symmetry.space_group_name_H-M   'P 1'
#
loop_
_entity.id
_entity.type
_entity.pdbx_description
1 polymer ?
#
loop_
_entity_poly.entity_id
_entity_poly.type
_entity_poly.pdbx_seq_one_letter_code
_entity_poly.pdbx_strand_id
1 'polypeptide(L)'
;MSYASTVNAKFRNSTNNFQDLKERFNNALTSLPLPVQQLYRSRLKQELIQFQKNNTKFTKFSDMPLCQAQVSTLSQILIDSTMQRALNLNWVFYILGKFRATQAMPIQVYRVVPGGNLAHLNAGEFYASWEGQHTAVTFFLIATMVFNEDPAKVHVPVVIYDVSTKAEIRDNFIKCNTEEGKKLLDDIDIVQQKIYGVRIDNSQDPAWLEVEKKQQFLEEAGLFLTDSKFGDAHQPGAVTRVKDIMSDKMPVEVVRQFCLYAQYIMSTNPRPINTKEAPIILGFLKMAATGNIIYSDDEIVSLARLCTRLFDADFDSEGAFWAQLETAYFNWWESFYENVDESVRPERPRMNKDWVQGGTFFWHQLKKSWTDDDGNAMRMPRLNINTQFIPSRKDLF
;
A
#
# COMPACT_ATOMS: atom_id res chain seq x y z
N MET A 1 -11.53 6.11 10.04
CA MET A 1 -11.25 7.23 9.10
C MET A 1 -10.99 6.60 7.75
N SER A 2 -11.66 7.06 6.68
CA SER A 2 -11.42 6.55 5.35
C SER A 2 -9.99 6.92 4.92
N TYR A 3 -9.36 6.10 4.07
CA TYR A 3 -8.04 6.38 3.50
C TYR A 3 -7.99 7.77 2.86
N ALA A 4 -9.07 8.19 2.18
CA ALA A 4 -9.22 9.54 1.64
C ALA A 4 -9.10 10.63 2.71
N SER A 5 -9.64 10.43 3.92
CA SER A 5 -9.46 11.40 5.01
C SER A 5 -8.04 11.42 5.56
N THR A 6 -7.36 10.28 5.53
CA THR A 6 -5.95 10.18 5.93
C THR A 6 -5.04 10.83 4.88
N VAL A 7 -5.31 10.62 3.59
CA VAL A 7 -4.61 11.28 2.49
C VAL A 7 -4.84 12.79 2.54
N ASN A 8 -6.08 13.25 2.68
CA ASN A 8 -6.40 14.68 2.78
C ASN A 8 -5.80 15.35 4.03
N ALA A 9 -5.68 14.63 5.13
CA ALA A 9 -5.00 15.15 6.33
C ALA A 9 -3.48 15.28 6.12
N LYS A 10 -2.87 14.39 5.33
CA LYS A 10 -1.44 14.44 4.97
C LYS A 10 -1.11 15.55 3.97
N PHE A 11 -2.07 16.06 3.19
CA PHE A 11 -1.88 17.19 2.26
C PHE A 11 -1.78 18.56 2.94
N ARG A 12 -1.98 18.65 4.24
CA ARG A 12 -1.73 19.89 4.96
C ARG A 12 -0.22 20.06 5.11
N ASN A 13 0.32 21.12 4.51
CA ASN A 13 1.70 21.55 4.64
C ASN A 13 2.02 21.82 6.13
N SER A 14 2.44 20.79 6.84
CA SER A 14 2.97 20.96 8.19
C SER A 14 4.39 20.43 8.18
N THR A 15 5.32 21.33 8.04
CA THR A 15 6.69 21.09 8.42
C THR A 15 6.79 21.39 9.89
N ASN A 16 6.94 20.38 10.70
CA ASN A 16 6.94 20.53 12.13
C ASN A 16 8.19 19.90 12.73
N ASN A 17 8.55 20.42 13.87
CA ASN A 17 9.70 20.02 14.66
C ASN A 17 9.36 18.86 15.61
N PHE A 18 10.07 18.81 16.70
CA PHE A 18 9.86 17.87 17.80
C PHE A 18 8.41 17.73 18.27
N GLN A 19 7.61 18.79 18.28
CA GLN A 19 6.20 18.72 18.69
C GLN A 19 5.40 17.84 17.72
N ASP A 20 5.66 17.93 16.43
CA ASP A 20 5.04 17.07 15.43
C ASP A 20 5.45 15.58 15.61
N LEU A 21 6.70 15.29 15.92
CA LEU A 21 7.13 13.93 16.24
C LEU A 21 6.37 13.35 17.43
N LYS A 22 6.19 14.13 18.49
CA LYS A 22 5.43 13.77 19.69
C LYS A 22 3.96 13.53 19.36
N GLU A 23 3.34 14.43 18.60
CA GLU A 23 1.94 14.30 18.17
C GLU A 23 1.73 13.09 17.29
N ARG A 24 2.60 12.87 16.31
CA ARG A 24 2.54 11.70 15.41
C ARG A 24 2.67 10.39 16.18
N PHE A 25 3.58 10.31 17.14
CA PHE A 25 3.71 9.14 18.00
C PHE A 25 2.45 8.90 18.85
N ASN A 26 1.93 9.94 19.49
CA ASN A 26 0.71 9.85 20.27
C ASN A 26 -0.50 9.49 19.38
N ASN A 27 -0.65 10.13 18.22
CA ASN A 27 -1.73 9.85 17.28
C ASN A 27 -1.65 8.41 16.75
N ALA A 28 -0.46 7.91 16.47
CA ALA A 28 -0.26 6.53 16.05
C ALA A 28 -0.67 5.53 17.15
N LEU A 29 -0.38 5.85 18.44
CA LEU A 29 -0.83 5.02 19.56
C LEU A 29 -2.34 5.09 19.78
N THR A 30 -2.90 6.30 19.78
CA THR A 30 -4.33 6.54 20.12
C THR A 30 -5.29 6.14 18.99
N SER A 31 -4.82 6.03 17.75
CA SER A 31 -5.62 5.53 16.65
C SER A 31 -5.91 4.02 16.72
N LEU A 32 -5.19 3.29 17.57
CA LEU A 32 -5.37 1.83 17.74
C LEU A 32 -6.54 1.53 18.69
N PRO A 33 -7.22 0.37 18.59
CA PRO A 33 -8.18 -0.08 19.57
C PRO A 33 -7.60 -0.16 20.98
N LEU A 34 -8.38 0.16 22.02
CA LEU A 34 -7.90 0.27 23.41
C LEU A 34 -7.06 -0.94 23.90
N PRO A 35 -7.46 -2.21 23.67
CA PRO A 35 -6.64 -3.36 24.06
C PRO A 35 -5.27 -3.37 23.36
N VAL A 36 -5.22 -2.95 22.10
CA VAL A 36 -3.99 -2.87 21.32
C VAL A 36 -3.10 -1.73 21.82
N GLN A 37 -3.70 -0.57 22.18
CA GLN A 37 -2.94 0.53 22.83
C GLN A 37 -2.26 0.05 24.11
N GLN A 38 -2.97 -0.70 24.97
CA GLN A 38 -2.41 -1.23 26.21
C GLN A 38 -1.25 -2.20 25.94
N LEU A 39 -1.38 -3.06 24.94
CA LEU A 39 -0.32 -3.96 24.51
C LEU A 39 0.92 -3.18 24.05
N TYR A 40 0.75 -2.17 23.21
CA TYR A 40 1.85 -1.34 22.71
C TYR A 40 2.52 -0.52 23.84
N ARG A 41 1.73 0.01 24.78
CA ARG A 41 2.28 0.72 25.95
C ARG A 41 3.10 -0.20 26.84
N SER A 42 2.64 -1.43 27.08
CA SER A 42 3.38 -2.45 27.83
C SER A 42 4.68 -2.83 27.10
N ARG A 43 4.61 -3.03 25.79
CA ARG A 43 5.77 -3.31 24.96
C ARG A 43 6.78 -2.17 24.99
N LEU A 44 6.33 -0.92 24.80
CA LEU A 44 7.20 0.25 24.89
C LEU A 44 7.93 0.29 26.23
N LYS A 45 7.23 0.06 27.33
CA LYS A 45 7.84 0.00 28.67
C LYS A 45 8.93 -1.09 28.77
N GLN A 46 8.65 -2.28 28.23
CA GLN A 46 9.63 -3.38 28.22
C GLN A 46 10.87 -3.04 27.39
N GLU A 47 10.69 -2.46 26.21
CA GLU A 47 11.81 -2.08 25.32
C GLU A 47 12.66 -0.96 25.94
N LEU A 48 12.06 0.00 26.63
CA LEU A 48 12.77 1.05 27.35
C LEU A 48 13.58 0.49 28.52
N ILE A 49 13.03 -0.45 29.27
CA ILE A 49 13.75 -1.16 30.35
C ILE A 49 14.93 -1.95 29.76
N GLN A 50 14.72 -2.65 28.66
CA GLN A 50 15.76 -3.41 27.99
C GLN A 50 16.85 -2.48 27.42
N PHE A 51 16.47 -1.35 26.83
CA PHE A 51 17.42 -0.32 26.42
C PHE A 51 18.29 0.15 27.59
N GLN A 52 17.67 0.49 28.71
CA GLN A 52 18.37 0.96 29.89
C GLN A 52 19.37 -0.09 30.46
N LYS A 53 18.95 -1.36 30.52
CA LYS A 53 19.84 -2.47 30.91
C LYS A 53 21.05 -2.60 29.99
N ASN A 54 20.85 -2.44 28.69
CA ASN A 54 21.90 -2.57 27.69
C ASN A 54 22.88 -1.39 27.67
N ASN A 55 22.45 -0.23 28.20
CA ASN A 55 23.21 1.03 28.16
C ASN A 55 23.39 1.68 29.54
N THR A 56 23.49 0.89 30.58
CA THR A 56 23.54 1.33 32.00
C THR A 56 24.72 2.25 32.35
N LYS A 57 25.77 2.26 31.52
CA LYS A 57 26.95 3.11 31.74
C LYS A 57 26.71 4.60 31.42
N PHE A 58 25.59 4.94 30.80
CA PHE A 58 25.25 6.30 30.44
C PHE A 58 24.20 6.88 31.40
N THR A 59 24.41 8.09 31.88
CA THR A 59 23.53 8.78 32.82
C THR A 59 22.65 9.82 32.13
N LYS A 60 23.03 10.25 30.95
CA LYS A 60 22.27 11.18 30.08
C LYS A 60 22.54 10.88 28.61
N PHE A 61 21.72 11.42 27.74
CA PHE A 61 21.82 11.17 26.31
C PHE A 61 23.15 11.67 25.73
N SER A 62 23.61 12.82 26.17
CA SER A 62 24.91 13.41 25.75
C SER A 62 26.14 12.58 26.11
N ASP A 63 26.03 11.60 27.03
CA ASP A 63 27.13 10.72 27.35
C ASP A 63 27.31 9.57 26.36
N MET A 64 26.37 9.41 25.43
CA MET A 64 26.45 8.37 24.40
C MET A 64 27.48 8.75 23.34
N PRO A 65 28.35 7.81 22.94
CA PRO A 65 29.42 8.08 21.94
C PRO A 65 28.91 8.63 20.61
N LEU A 66 27.72 8.19 20.19
CA LEU A 66 27.09 8.65 18.95
C LEU A 66 26.73 10.15 18.97
N CYS A 67 26.57 10.75 20.16
CA CYS A 67 26.20 12.16 20.30
C CYS A 67 27.39 13.12 20.27
N GLN A 68 28.61 12.62 20.17
CA GLN A 68 29.81 13.45 20.19
C GLN A 68 30.05 14.19 18.86
N ALA A 69 29.60 13.63 17.75
CA ALA A 69 29.71 14.24 16.41
C ALA A 69 28.40 14.96 16.01
N GLN A 70 28.00 15.95 16.79
CA GLN A 70 26.66 16.55 16.69
C GLN A 70 26.65 17.74 15.75
N VAL A 71 25.62 17.83 14.91
CA VAL A 71 25.41 18.99 14.03
C VAL A 71 24.03 19.62 14.21
N SER A 72 23.13 18.98 14.95
CA SER A 72 21.77 19.50 15.18
C SER A 72 21.23 19.02 16.54
N THR A 73 20.33 19.81 17.13
CA THR A 73 19.50 19.32 18.22
C THR A 73 18.32 18.53 17.66
N LEU A 74 17.78 17.63 18.46
CA LEU A 74 16.63 16.81 18.03
C LEU A 74 15.43 17.67 17.63
N SER A 75 15.23 18.82 18.31
CA SER A 75 14.14 19.76 18.01
C SER A 75 14.31 20.54 16.70
N GLN A 76 15.53 20.58 16.14
CA GLN A 76 15.80 21.26 14.87
C GLN A 76 15.54 20.36 13.66
N ILE A 77 15.29 19.06 13.88
CA ILE A 77 14.95 18.14 12.81
C ILE A 77 13.45 18.25 12.54
N LEU A 78 13.12 18.81 11.39
CA LEU A 78 11.75 18.99 10.95
C LEU A 78 11.21 17.72 10.29
N ILE A 79 9.89 17.59 10.26
CA ILE A 79 9.20 16.48 9.61
C ILE A 79 8.28 17.05 8.52
N ASP A 80 8.55 16.69 7.29
CA ASP A 80 7.63 16.97 6.18
C ASP A 80 6.68 15.79 6.03
N SER A 81 5.44 15.95 6.47
CA SER A 81 4.42 14.91 6.43
C SER A 81 4.04 14.48 5.01
N THR A 82 4.35 15.29 3.99
CA THR A 82 4.13 14.94 2.57
C THR A 82 5.24 14.07 2.01
N MET A 83 6.40 14.02 2.67
CA MET A 83 7.59 13.25 2.26
C MET A 83 7.84 12.02 3.12
N GLN A 84 7.10 11.85 4.20
CA GLN A 84 7.28 10.76 5.14
C GLN A 84 6.13 9.76 5.07
N ARG A 85 6.46 8.48 5.17
CA ARG A 85 5.47 7.43 5.37
C ARG A 85 4.82 7.50 6.75
N ALA A 86 3.73 6.78 6.95
CA ALA A 86 3.11 6.65 8.25
C ALA A 86 4.09 6.09 9.30
N LEU A 87 4.00 6.57 10.53
CA LEU A 87 4.85 6.09 11.61
C LEU A 87 4.48 4.65 11.98
N ASN A 88 5.44 3.74 11.83
CA ASN A 88 5.28 2.33 12.19
C ASN A 88 5.82 2.08 13.60
N LEU A 89 4.94 1.93 14.59
CA LEU A 89 5.31 1.71 16.00
C LEU A 89 6.11 0.42 16.21
N ASN A 90 5.79 -0.65 15.50
CA ASN A 90 6.55 -1.90 15.61
C ASN A 90 8.00 -1.71 15.19
N TRP A 91 8.23 -0.87 14.16
CA TRP A 91 9.57 -0.56 13.71
C TRP A 91 10.34 0.33 14.70
N VAL A 92 9.65 1.32 15.30
CA VAL A 92 10.25 2.12 16.40
C VAL A 92 10.68 1.22 17.56
N PHE A 93 9.81 0.30 17.99
CA PHE A 93 10.13 -0.62 19.09
C PHE A 93 11.21 -1.63 18.70
N TYR A 94 11.24 -2.07 17.44
CA TYR A 94 12.35 -2.91 16.96
C TYR A 94 13.69 -2.16 17.02
N ILE A 95 13.75 -0.91 16.53
CA ILE A 95 14.96 -0.09 16.62
C ILE A 95 15.35 0.08 18.09
N LEU A 96 14.42 0.43 18.96
CA LEU A 96 14.66 0.64 20.40
C LEU A 96 15.23 -0.61 21.07
N GLY A 97 14.66 -1.79 20.83
CA GLY A 97 15.11 -3.06 21.40
C GLY A 97 16.47 -3.53 20.87
N LYS A 98 16.82 -3.15 19.65
CA LYS A 98 18.12 -3.45 19.02
C LYS A 98 19.17 -2.35 19.25
N PHE A 99 18.78 -1.23 19.83
CA PHE A 99 19.65 -0.08 19.98
C PHE A 99 20.89 -0.40 20.85
N ARG A 100 22.02 -0.04 20.30
CA ARG A 100 23.31 -0.04 21.02
C ARG A 100 23.96 1.31 20.77
N ALA A 101 24.28 2.04 21.81
CA ALA A 101 24.87 3.37 21.70
C ALA A 101 26.10 3.43 20.81
N THR A 102 26.91 2.36 20.82
CA THR A 102 28.12 2.24 19.99
C THR A 102 27.87 1.88 18.53
N GLN A 103 26.64 1.47 18.18
CA GLN A 103 26.27 0.97 16.87
C GLN A 103 25.08 1.76 16.26
N ALA A 104 24.60 2.77 16.98
CA ALA A 104 23.46 3.55 16.52
C ALA A 104 23.83 4.35 15.28
N MET A 105 22.95 4.27 14.29
CA MET A 105 23.08 5.02 13.05
C MET A 105 22.72 6.49 13.28
N PRO A 106 23.41 7.45 12.68
CA PRO A 106 22.99 8.84 12.65
C PRO A 106 21.61 9.00 12.00
N ILE A 107 20.87 10.04 12.40
CA ILE A 107 19.61 10.40 11.74
C ILE A 107 19.93 10.91 10.35
N GLN A 108 19.32 10.32 9.34
CA GLN A 108 19.44 10.80 7.98
C GLN A 108 18.50 11.99 7.79
N VAL A 109 19.06 13.12 7.33
CA VAL A 109 18.32 14.36 7.06
C VAL A 109 18.66 14.88 5.69
N TYR A 110 17.74 15.59 5.07
CA TYR A 110 18.06 16.39 3.89
C TYR A 110 18.05 17.88 4.23
N ARG A 111 18.84 18.64 3.52
CA ARG A 111 18.93 20.09 3.62
C ARG A 111 18.66 20.70 2.25
N VAL A 112 17.76 21.67 2.22
CA VAL A 112 17.48 22.43 1.01
C VAL A 112 18.65 23.36 0.69
N VAL A 113 19.27 23.19 -0.48
CA VAL A 113 20.34 24.08 -0.90
C VAL A 113 19.80 25.47 -1.26
N PRO A 114 20.60 26.56 -1.05
CA PRO A 114 20.21 27.89 -1.48
C PRO A 114 19.87 27.93 -2.97
N GLY A 115 18.74 28.52 -3.34
CA GLY A 115 18.25 28.58 -4.72
C GLY A 115 17.48 27.35 -5.19
N GLY A 116 17.34 26.29 -4.36
CA GLY A 116 16.50 25.15 -4.65
C GLY A 116 15.02 25.54 -4.61
N ASN A 117 14.23 24.99 -5.53
CA ASN A 117 12.80 25.25 -5.61
C ASN A 117 12.01 24.25 -4.78
N LEU A 118 11.90 24.51 -3.48
CA LEU A 118 11.09 23.73 -2.55
C LEU A 118 10.12 24.67 -1.84
N ALA A 119 9.03 25.00 -2.51
CA ALA A 119 8.11 26.11 -2.24
C ALA A 119 7.61 26.26 -0.77
N HIS A 120 7.79 25.24 0.08
CA HIS A 120 7.34 25.28 1.49
C HIS A 120 8.44 24.90 2.49
N LEU A 121 9.68 24.70 2.03
CA LEU A 121 10.82 24.36 2.86
C LEU A 121 11.83 25.52 2.81
N ASN A 122 12.37 25.86 3.97
CA ASN A 122 13.32 26.97 4.05
C ASN A 122 14.74 26.48 3.77
N ALA A 123 15.50 27.27 3.00
CA ALA A 123 16.89 26.96 2.75
C ALA A 123 17.69 26.92 4.07
N GLY A 124 18.51 25.90 4.22
CA GLY A 124 19.34 25.69 5.40
C GLY A 124 18.69 24.93 6.55
N GLU A 125 17.38 24.65 6.52
CA GLU A 125 16.72 23.79 7.50
C GLU A 125 16.99 22.31 7.25
N PHE A 126 16.95 21.51 8.33
CA PHE A 126 17.12 20.06 8.28
C PHE A 126 15.79 19.35 8.39
N TYR A 127 15.53 18.45 7.47
CA TYR A 127 14.32 17.64 7.44
C TYR A 127 14.67 16.16 7.54
N ALA A 128 13.98 15.41 8.39
CA ALA A 128 14.17 13.97 8.45
C ALA A 128 13.96 13.36 7.07
N SER A 129 14.95 12.61 6.62
CA SER A 129 14.87 11.94 5.32
C SER A 129 13.93 10.73 5.39
N TRP A 130 13.81 10.05 4.26
CA TRP A 130 13.00 8.84 4.08
C TRP A 130 13.17 7.76 5.15
N GLU A 131 14.31 7.70 5.87
CA GLU A 131 14.54 6.76 6.98
C GLU A 131 14.74 7.44 8.33
N GLY A 132 14.82 8.77 8.34
CA GLY A 132 15.16 9.52 9.55
C GLY A 132 14.08 9.55 10.63
N GLN A 133 12.80 9.50 10.28
CA GLN A 133 11.71 9.70 11.25
C GLN A 133 11.64 8.64 12.35
N HIS A 134 11.80 7.36 12.03
CA HIS A 134 11.72 6.29 13.04
C HIS A 134 12.91 6.36 14.01
N THR A 135 14.09 6.68 13.49
CA THR A 135 15.30 6.92 14.29
C THR A 135 15.15 8.16 15.16
N ALA A 136 14.61 9.26 14.61
CA ALA A 136 14.33 10.48 15.36
C ALA A 136 13.32 10.24 16.49
N VAL A 137 12.25 9.50 16.24
CA VAL A 137 11.26 9.10 17.27
C VAL A 137 11.93 8.22 18.33
N THR A 138 12.78 7.28 17.93
CA THR A 138 13.52 6.44 18.91
C THR A 138 14.41 7.27 19.80
N PHE A 139 15.18 8.20 19.25
CA PHE A 139 16.01 9.11 20.04
C PHE A 139 15.18 10.01 20.95
N PHE A 140 14.04 10.48 20.47
CA PHE A 140 13.07 11.23 21.28
C PHE A 140 12.60 10.42 22.50
N LEU A 141 12.21 9.15 22.31
CA LEU A 141 11.77 8.28 23.40
C LEU A 141 12.88 8.02 24.41
N ILE A 142 14.10 7.78 23.93
CA ILE A 142 15.27 7.59 24.82
C ILE A 142 15.53 8.86 25.63
N ALA A 143 15.62 10.01 24.99
CA ALA A 143 15.93 11.27 25.65
C ALA A 143 14.88 11.62 26.70
N THR A 144 13.58 11.56 26.34
CA THR A 144 12.49 12.00 27.20
C THR A 144 12.07 10.99 28.26
N MET A 145 12.02 9.69 27.91
CA MET A 145 11.45 8.66 28.79
C MET A 145 12.49 7.89 29.60
N VAL A 146 13.75 7.87 29.16
CA VAL A 146 14.84 7.22 29.91
C VAL A 146 15.66 8.26 30.69
N PHE A 147 16.12 9.30 29.99
CA PHE A 147 17.02 10.30 30.59
C PHE A 147 16.29 11.54 31.11
N ASN A 148 15.00 11.70 30.82
CA ASN A 148 14.20 12.88 31.20
C ASN A 148 14.84 14.20 30.76
N GLU A 149 15.41 14.21 29.55
CA GLU A 149 16.04 15.39 28.97
C GLU A 149 15.07 16.13 28.02
N ASP A 150 15.26 17.45 27.94
CA ASP A 150 14.54 18.30 27.00
C ASP A 150 15.11 18.08 25.59
N PRO A 151 14.31 17.60 24.62
CA PRO A 151 14.77 17.38 23.24
C PRO A 151 15.35 18.61 22.54
N ALA A 152 14.99 19.80 22.99
CA ALA A 152 15.58 21.04 22.48
C ALA A 152 17.05 21.22 22.87
N LYS A 153 17.51 20.48 23.89
CA LYS A 153 18.89 20.47 24.38
C LYS A 153 19.65 19.21 24.02
N VAL A 154 18.95 18.22 23.44
CA VAL A 154 19.54 16.95 23.04
C VAL A 154 20.11 17.10 21.64
N HIS A 155 21.43 17.01 21.55
CA HIS A 155 22.12 16.97 20.27
C HIS A 155 22.17 15.53 19.73
N VAL A 156 22.08 15.40 18.44
CA VAL A 156 22.07 14.11 17.74
C VAL A 156 22.96 14.15 16.51
N PRO A 157 23.66 13.06 16.19
CA PRO A 157 24.42 12.97 14.96
C PRO A 157 23.47 12.86 13.78
N VAL A 158 23.78 13.57 12.69
CA VAL A 158 23.01 13.52 11.45
C VAL A 158 23.92 13.27 10.25
N VAL A 159 23.38 12.59 9.24
CA VAL A 159 23.97 12.53 7.89
C VAL A 159 23.12 13.44 7.01
N ILE A 160 23.76 14.43 6.39
CA ILE A 160 23.08 15.45 5.63
C ILE A 160 23.16 15.13 4.13
N TYR A 161 22.00 15.12 3.48
CA TYR A 161 21.87 15.07 2.03
C TYR A 161 21.41 16.43 1.51
N ASP A 162 22.21 17.05 0.68
CA ASP A 162 21.84 18.31 0.02
C ASP A 162 20.91 18.00 -1.15
N VAL A 163 19.78 18.69 -1.20
CA VAL A 163 18.74 18.51 -2.22
C VAL A 163 18.27 19.85 -2.79
N SER A 164 17.90 19.87 -4.06
CA SER A 164 17.48 21.08 -4.76
C SER A 164 16.01 21.06 -5.17
N THR A 165 15.41 19.89 -5.31
CA THR A 165 14.02 19.71 -5.76
C THR A 165 13.27 18.66 -4.95
N LYS A 166 11.94 18.77 -4.92
CA LYS A 166 11.08 17.76 -4.31
C LYS A 166 11.10 16.43 -5.07
N ALA A 167 11.23 16.47 -6.39
CA ALA A 167 11.36 15.28 -7.20
C ALA A 167 12.57 14.45 -6.76
N GLU A 168 13.71 15.10 -6.53
CA GLU A 168 14.92 14.46 -6.02
C GLU A 168 14.71 13.78 -4.66
N ILE A 169 13.97 14.43 -3.73
CA ILE A 169 13.65 13.83 -2.43
C ILE A 169 12.77 12.61 -2.62
N ARG A 170 11.73 12.68 -3.48
CA ARG A 170 10.82 11.55 -3.73
C ARG A 170 11.52 10.40 -4.43
N ASP A 171 12.33 10.68 -5.43
CA ASP A 171 13.13 9.68 -6.13
C ASP A 171 14.07 8.96 -5.17
N ASN A 172 14.76 9.70 -4.32
CA ASN A 172 15.64 9.14 -3.31
C ASN A 172 14.86 8.31 -2.28
N PHE A 173 13.65 8.77 -1.86
CA PHE A 173 12.77 8.01 -1.00
C PHE A 173 12.39 6.66 -1.63
N ILE A 174 12.00 6.65 -2.90
CA ILE A 174 11.65 5.42 -3.62
C ILE A 174 12.88 4.52 -3.75
N LYS A 175 14.00 5.03 -4.28
CA LYS A 175 15.23 4.25 -4.50
C LYS A 175 15.77 3.62 -3.22
N CYS A 176 15.88 4.41 -2.14
CA CYS A 176 16.42 3.91 -0.87
C CYS A 176 15.57 2.81 -0.22
N ASN A 177 14.28 2.75 -0.56
CA ASN A 177 13.36 1.77 0.02
C ASN A 177 13.02 0.61 -0.91
N THR A 178 13.51 0.62 -2.15
CA THR A 178 13.32 -0.47 -3.13
C THR A 178 14.59 -1.29 -3.37
N GLU A 179 15.76 -0.87 -2.89
CA GLU A 179 17.02 -1.59 -3.03
C GLU A 179 17.08 -2.82 -2.12
N GLU A 180 17.77 -3.85 -2.57
CA GLU A 180 17.97 -5.08 -1.82
C GLU A 180 18.65 -4.83 -0.46
N GLY A 181 18.13 -5.47 0.60
CA GLY A 181 18.70 -5.44 1.95
C GLY A 181 18.10 -4.39 2.89
N LYS A 182 17.19 -3.53 2.42
CA LYS A 182 16.42 -2.60 3.27
C LYS A 182 14.98 -3.07 3.42
N LYS A 183 14.28 -2.57 4.46
CA LYS A 183 12.85 -2.79 4.57
C LYS A 183 12.17 -2.10 3.38
N LEU A 184 11.61 -2.91 2.49
CA LEU A 184 10.86 -2.42 1.34
C LEU A 184 9.72 -1.51 1.81
N LEU A 185 9.50 -0.43 1.06
CA LEU A 185 8.26 0.33 1.18
C LEU A 185 7.08 -0.58 0.88
N ASP A 186 5.99 -0.38 1.59
CA ASP A 186 4.72 -0.94 1.17
C ASP A 186 4.33 -0.33 -0.19
N ASP A 187 3.72 -1.11 -1.05
CA ASP A 187 3.30 -0.65 -2.39
C ASP A 187 2.44 0.62 -2.32
N ILE A 188 1.68 0.79 -1.24
CA ILE A 188 0.89 2.00 -0.96
C ILE A 188 1.78 3.23 -0.79
N ASP A 189 2.89 3.11 -0.05
CA ASP A 189 3.80 4.23 0.18
C ASP A 189 4.43 4.72 -1.15
N ILE A 190 4.82 3.77 -2.02
CA ILE A 190 5.37 4.08 -3.35
C ILE A 190 4.34 4.80 -4.21
N VAL A 191 3.12 4.28 -4.25
CA VAL A 191 1.99 4.87 -5.00
C VAL A 191 1.70 6.29 -4.50
N GLN A 192 1.65 6.50 -3.19
CA GLN A 192 1.43 7.82 -2.60
C GLN A 192 2.50 8.83 -3.01
N GLN A 193 3.78 8.44 -3.03
CA GLN A 193 4.85 9.35 -3.47
C GLN A 193 4.69 9.77 -4.93
N LYS A 194 4.30 8.86 -5.82
CA LYS A 194 4.03 9.18 -7.23
C LYS A 194 2.85 10.16 -7.36
N ILE A 195 1.75 9.91 -6.64
CA ILE A 195 0.58 10.78 -6.63
C ILE A 195 0.94 12.18 -6.10
N TYR A 196 1.70 12.27 -5.00
CA TYR A 196 2.15 13.55 -4.45
C TYR A 196 3.08 14.29 -5.42
N GLY A 197 3.96 13.55 -6.12
CA GLY A 197 4.80 14.13 -7.15
C GLY A 197 3.98 14.83 -8.24
N VAL A 198 2.88 14.25 -8.68
CA VAL A 198 1.99 14.87 -9.67
C VAL A 198 1.17 16.01 -9.06
N ARG A 199 0.45 15.76 -7.97
CA ARG A 199 -0.55 16.70 -7.41
C ARG A 199 0.07 17.89 -6.70
N ILE A 200 1.24 17.71 -6.07
CA ILE A 200 1.88 18.77 -5.28
C ILE A 200 3.04 19.40 -6.06
N ASP A 201 3.88 18.57 -6.69
CA ASP A 201 5.11 19.02 -7.30
C ASP A 201 4.96 19.28 -8.80
N ASN A 202 3.76 19.07 -9.36
CA ASN A 202 3.41 19.21 -10.79
C ASN A 202 4.33 18.38 -11.71
N SER A 203 4.72 17.18 -11.26
CA SER A 203 5.54 16.27 -12.06
C SER A 203 4.85 15.93 -13.38
N GLN A 204 5.60 15.94 -14.46
CA GLN A 204 5.18 15.54 -15.79
C GLN A 204 5.70 14.13 -16.16
N ASP A 205 6.17 13.36 -15.19
CA ASP A 205 6.59 11.97 -15.42
C ASP A 205 5.39 11.13 -15.89
N PRO A 206 5.45 10.55 -17.11
CA PRO A 206 4.31 9.80 -17.68
C PRO A 206 3.85 8.63 -16.80
N ALA A 207 4.79 7.93 -16.13
CA ALA A 207 4.46 6.81 -15.26
C ALA A 207 3.77 7.28 -13.98
N TRP A 208 4.11 8.46 -13.47
CA TRP A 208 3.47 9.04 -12.30
C TRP A 208 2.08 9.60 -12.65
N LEU A 209 1.95 10.23 -13.81
CA LEU A 209 0.65 10.69 -14.34
C LEU A 209 -0.33 9.54 -14.54
N GLU A 210 0.16 8.38 -15.00
CA GLU A 210 -0.66 7.19 -15.14
C GLU A 210 -1.17 6.66 -13.78
N VAL A 211 -0.30 6.60 -12.77
CA VAL A 211 -0.67 6.19 -11.41
C VAL A 211 -1.67 7.17 -10.81
N GLU A 212 -1.46 8.47 -11.00
CA GLU A 212 -2.39 9.51 -10.52
C GLU A 212 -3.77 9.39 -11.18
N LYS A 213 -3.83 9.15 -12.50
CA LYS A 213 -5.09 8.94 -13.23
C LYS A 213 -5.85 7.70 -12.73
N LYS A 214 -5.16 6.61 -12.44
CA LYS A 214 -5.76 5.42 -11.82
C LYS A 214 -6.33 5.74 -10.43
N GLN A 215 -5.61 6.53 -9.66
CA GLN A 215 -6.05 6.97 -8.33
C GLN A 215 -7.31 7.84 -8.41
N GLN A 216 -7.42 8.74 -9.41
CA GLN A 216 -8.63 9.53 -9.63
C GLN A 216 -9.86 8.65 -9.88
N PHE A 217 -9.74 7.62 -10.72
CA PHE A 217 -10.84 6.68 -10.95
C PHE A 217 -11.28 5.93 -9.69
N LEU A 218 -10.31 5.53 -8.84
CA LEU A 218 -10.65 4.92 -7.55
C LEU A 218 -11.39 5.90 -6.64
N GLU A 219 -10.93 7.13 -6.55
CA GLU A 219 -11.55 8.18 -5.72
C GLU A 219 -12.96 8.52 -6.21
N GLU A 220 -13.17 8.65 -7.51
CA GLU A 220 -14.48 8.90 -8.14
C GLU A 220 -15.46 7.74 -7.90
N ALA A 221 -14.96 6.51 -7.85
CA ALA A 221 -15.75 5.32 -7.53
C ALA A 221 -16.00 5.12 -6.03
N GLY A 222 -15.49 5.99 -5.17
CA GLY A 222 -15.57 5.83 -3.72
C GLY A 222 -14.70 4.70 -3.17
N LEU A 223 -13.69 4.27 -3.93
CA LEU A 223 -12.76 3.21 -3.56
C LEU A 223 -11.48 3.80 -2.96
N PHE A 224 -10.84 3.00 -2.10
CA PHE A 224 -9.53 3.36 -1.57
C PHE A 224 -8.61 2.14 -1.46
N LEU A 225 -7.34 2.36 -1.73
CA LEU A 225 -6.31 1.34 -1.63
C LEU A 225 -5.87 1.16 -0.17
N THR A 226 -5.74 -0.08 0.25
CA THR A 226 -5.24 -0.43 1.58
C THR A 226 -4.40 -1.70 1.54
N ASP A 227 -3.58 -1.94 2.57
CA ASP A 227 -2.93 -3.23 2.78
C ASP A 227 -3.87 -4.14 3.58
N SER A 228 -3.94 -5.41 3.20
CA SER A 228 -4.73 -6.44 3.90
C SER A 228 -4.39 -6.61 5.39
N LYS A 229 -3.27 -6.04 5.83
CA LYS A 229 -2.83 -6.06 7.23
C LYS A 229 -3.42 -4.94 8.08
N PHE A 230 -4.06 -3.94 7.44
CA PHE A 230 -4.65 -2.81 8.15
C PHE A 230 -6.13 -3.07 8.49
N GLY A 231 -6.59 -2.52 9.61
CA GLY A 231 -7.97 -2.71 10.05
C GLY A 231 -9.02 -2.10 9.12
N ASP A 232 -8.62 -1.16 8.26
CA ASP A 232 -9.48 -0.54 7.25
C ASP A 232 -9.69 -1.41 6.00
N ALA A 233 -8.95 -2.51 5.84
CA ALA A 233 -9.14 -3.47 4.76
C ALA A 233 -10.55 -4.12 4.74
N HIS A 234 -11.27 -4.04 5.84
CA HIS A 234 -12.63 -4.56 5.98
C HIS A 234 -13.72 -3.48 5.79
N GLN A 235 -13.34 -2.22 5.53
CA GLN A 235 -14.30 -1.14 5.30
C GLN A 235 -14.88 -1.20 3.88
N PRO A 236 -16.14 -0.76 3.70
CA PRO A 236 -16.71 -0.61 2.36
C PRO A 236 -15.81 0.23 1.45
N GLY A 237 -15.62 -0.21 0.22
CA GLY A 237 -14.74 0.44 -0.75
C GLY A 237 -13.25 0.15 -0.59
N ALA A 238 -12.84 -0.64 0.41
CA ALA A 238 -11.44 -1.03 0.57
C ALA A 238 -11.00 -2.00 -0.55
N VAL A 239 -9.85 -1.72 -1.16
CA VAL A 239 -9.23 -2.56 -2.19
C VAL A 239 -7.79 -2.86 -1.81
N THR A 240 -7.48 -4.13 -1.60
CA THR A 240 -6.16 -4.57 -1.09
C THR A 240 -5.16 -4.95 -2.18
N ARG A 241 -5.47 -4.73 -3.45
CA ARG A 241 -4.66 -5.13 -4.62
C ARG A 241 -3.85 -3.97 -5.21
N VAL A 242 -3.21 -3.18 -4.35
CA VAL A 242 -2.45 -1.97 -4.73
C VAL A 242 -1.45 -2.25 -5.83
N LYS A 243 -0.64 -3.29 -5.66
CA LYS A 243 0.42 -3.67 -6.62
C LYS A 243 -0.13 -4.03 -7.99
N ASP A 244 -1.27 -4.71 -8.03
CA ASP A 244 -1.87 -5.15 -9.27
C ASP A 244 -2.50 -3.98 -10.03
N ILE A 245 -3.26 -3.12 -9.32
CA ILE A 245 -3.99 -1.99 -9.90
C ILE A 245 -3.01 -0.90 -10.35
N MET A 246 -2.03 -0.56 -9.52
CA MET A 246 -1.11 0.54 -9.77
C MET A 246 0.13 0.15 -10.58
N SER A 247 0.22 -1.13 -10.99
CA SER A 247 1.29 -1.61 -11.86
C SER A 247 1.28 -0.89 -13.22
N ASP A 248 2.45 -0.60 -13.76
CA ASP A 248 2.65 -0.13 -15.14
C ASP A 248 2.13 -1.13 -16.19
N LYS A 249 2.03 -2.41 -15.83
CA LYS A 249 1.48 -3.47 -16.68
C LYS A 249 -0.06 -3.53 -16.68
N MET A 250 -0.73 -2.73 -15.85
CA MET A 250 -2.19 -2.65 -15.80
C MET A 250 -2.64 -1.41 -16.57
N PRO A 251 -3.31 -1.55 -17.73
CA PRO A 251 -3.79 -0.42 -18.50
C PRO A 251 -4.75 0.47 -17.70
N VAL A 252 -4.65 1.77 -17.88
CA VAL A 252 -5.51 2.77 -17.21
C VAL A 252 -7.00 2.50 -17.47
N GLU A 253 -7.34 2.11 -18.69
CA GLU A 253 -8.72 1.81 -19.09
C GLU A 253 -9.26 0.56 -18.35
N VAL A 254 -8.44 -0.45 -18.11
CA VAL A 254 -8.83 -1.62 -17.31
C VAL A 254 -9.15 -1.22 -15.88
N VAL A 255 -8.37 -0.31 -15.30
CA VAL A 255 -8.65 0.22 -13.96
C VAL A 255 -9.94 1.04 -13.95
N ARG A 256 -10.19 1.85 -14.98
CA ARG A 256 -11.46 2.59 -15.13
C ARG A 256 -12.65 1.63 -15.14
N GLN A 257 -12.61 0.59 -15.97
CA GLN A 257 -13.67 -0.41 -16.05
C GLN A 257 -13.86 -1.17 -14.72
N PHE A 258 -12.77 -1.52 -14.06
CA PHE A 258 -12.83 -2.12 -12.71
C PHE A 258 -13.49 -1.18 -11.69
N CYS A 259 -13.20 0.11 -11.76
CA CYS A 259 -13.82 1.11 -10.89
C CYS A 259 -15.33 1.23 -11.14
N LEU A 260 -15.80 1.18 -12.40
CA LEU A 260 -17.22 1.14 -12.72
C LEU A 260 -17.90 -0.13 -12.15
N TYR A 261 -17.27 -1.29 -12.32
CA TYR A 261 -17.75 -2.53 -11.72
C TYR A 261 -17.90 -2.40 -10.21
N ALA A 262 -16.86 -1.95 -9.53
CA ALA A 262 -16.83 -1.80 -8.09
C ALA A 262 -17.81 -0.72 -7.60
N GLN A 263 -17.99 0.37 -8.34
CA GLN A 263 -18.97 1.41 -8.04
C GLN A 263 -20.40 0.88 -8.03
N TYR A 264 -20.76 0.00 -8.96
CA TYR A 264 -22.06 -0.67 -8.94
C TYR A 264 -22.22 -1.51 -7.66
N ILE A 265 -21.21 -2.32 -7.29
CA ILE A 265 -21.23 -3.09 -6.05
C ILE A 265 -21.42 -2.17 -4.84
N MET A 266 -20.64 -1.08 -4.76
CA MET A 266 -20.74 -0.11 -3.68
C MET A 266 -22.11 0.57 -3.57
N SER A 267 -22.80 0.77 -4.71
CA SER A 267 -24.13 1.40 -4.73
C SER A 267 -25.26 0.43 -4.32
N THR A 268 -25.09 -0.86 -4.54
CA THR A 268 -26.10 -1.90 -4.26
C THR A 268 -25.88 -2.60 -2.93
N ASN A 269 -24.64 -2.92 -2.59
CA ASN A 269 -24.24 -3.60 -1.36
C ASN A 269 -22.86 -3.11 -0.90
N PRO A 270 -22.76 -1.99 -0.15
CA PRO A 270 -21.47 -1.41 0.27
C PRO A 270 -20.64 -2.39 1.11
N ARG A 271 -19.53 -2.84 0.56
CA ARG A 271 -18.61 -3.82 1.15
C ARG A 271 -17.16 -3.62 0.68
N PRO A 272 -16.16 -4.18 1.34
CA PRO A 272 -14.83 -4.25 0.76
C PRO A 272 -14.84 -5.10 -0.51
N ILE A 273 -14.05 -4.72 -1.51
CA ILE A 273 -13.88 -5.55 -2.70
C ILE A 273 -12.98 -6.75 -2.33
N ASN A 274 -13.53 -7.93 -2.46
CA ASN A 274 -12.90 -9.16 -1.99
C ASN A 274 -11.52 -9.38 -2.62
N THR A 275 -10.56 -9.89 -1.83
CA THR A 275 -9.19 -10.17 -2.27
C THR A 275 -9.09 -11.24 -3.37
N LYS A 276 -10.12 -12.03 -3.58
CA LYS A 276 -10.23 -12.99 -4.69
C LYS A 276 -10.97 -12.37 -5.88
N GLU A 277 -11.98 -11.56 -5.64
CA GLU A 277 -12.80 -10.88 -6.66
C GLU A 277 -11.97 -9.92 -7.51
N ALA A 278 -11.28 -8.98 -6.87
CA ALA A 278 -10.53 -7.95 -7.59
C ALA A 278 -9.55 -8.52 -8.63
N PRO A 279 -8.69 -9.51 -8.33
CA PRO A 279 -7.76 -10.06 -9.32
C PRO A 279 -8.46 -10.84 -10.44
N ILE A 280 -9.61 -11.45 -10.17
CA ILE A 280 -10.38 -12.19 -11.20
C ILE A 280 -11.00 -11.21 -12.18
N ILE A 281 -11.67 -10.16 -11.70
CA ILE A 281 -12.28 -9.13 -12.53
C ILE A 281 -11.21 -8.35 -13.29
N LEU A 282 -10.13 -7.91 -12.64
CA LEU A 282 -9.01 -7.24 -13.30
C LEU A 282 -8.37 -8.12 -14.37
N GLY A 283 -8.19 -9.41 -14.09
CA GLY A 283 -7.65 -10.38 -15.04
C GLY A 283 -8.54 -10.55 -16.26
N PHE A 284 -9.84 -10.67 -16.05
CA PHE A 284 -10.84 -10.74 -17.11
C PHE A 284 -10.82 -9.50 -18.01
N LEU A 285 -10.87 -8.31 -17.41
CA LEU A 285 -10.85 -7.04 -18.14
C LEU A 285 -9.52 -6.83 -18.88
N LYS A 286 -8.40 -7.17 -18.25
CA LYS A 286 -7.08 -7.11 -18.90
C LYS A 286 -6.97 -8.06 -20.09
N MET A 287 -7.49 -9.26 -19.97
CA MET A 287 -7.52 -10.24 -21.07
C MET A 287 -8.36 -9.70 -22.24
N ALA A 288 -9.51 -9.11 -21.97
CA ALA A 288 -10.34 -8.46 -22.99
C ALA A 288 -9.57 -7.32 -23.69
N ALA A 289 -8.93 -6.43 -22.92
CA ALA A 289 -8.13 -5.33 -23.45
C ALA A 289 -6.94 -5.81 -24.30
N THR A 290 -6.28 -6.90 -23.92
CA THR A 290 -5.21 -7.51 -24.72
C THR A 290 -5.72 -8.00 -26.08
N GLY A 291 -6.99 -8.43 -26.14
CA GLY A 291 -7.68 -8.77 -27.37
C GLY A 291 -8.32 -7.58 -28.11
N ASN A 292 -7.97 -6.34 -27.74
CA ASN A 292 -8.55 -5.09 -28.23
C ASN A 292 -10.07 -4.97 -27.98
N ILE A 293 -10.56 -5.60 -26.93
CA ILE A 293 -11.94 -5.50 -26.49
C ILE A 293 -12.00 -4.58 -25.26
N ILE A 294 -12.66 -3.45 -25.43
CA ILE A 294 -13.01 -2.53 -24.35
C ILE A 294 -14.52 -2.57 -24.21
N TYR A 295 -15.00 -2.98 -23.04
CA TYR A 295 -16.43 -3.02 -22.75
C TYR A 295 -16.98 -1.61 -22.58
N SER A 296 -18.20 -1.40 -23.01
CA SER A 296 -18.96 -0.19 -22.68
C SER A 296 -19.30 -0.14 -21.18
N ASP A 297 -19.64 1.02 -20.68
CA ASP A 297 -20.03 1.21 -19.29
C ASP A 297 -21.27 0.37 -18.94
N ASP A 298 -22.25 0.25 -19.84
CA ASP A 298 -23.43 -0.60 -19.67
C ASP A 298 -23.09 -2.10 -19.59
N GLU A 299 -22.12 -2.55 -20.37
CA GLU A 299 -21.65 -3.94 -20.32
C GLU A 299 -20.93 -4.24 -18.99
N ILE A 300 -20.16 -3.29 -18.46
CA ILE A 300 -19.52 -3.42 -17.14
C ILE A 300 -20.57 -3.43 -16.02
N VAL A 301 -21.57 -2.58 -16.07
CA VAL A 301 -22.68 -2.57 -15.12
C VAL A 301 -23.45 -3.90 -15.18
N SER A 302 -23.69 -4.42 -16.39
CA SER A 302 -24.35 -5.72 -16.59
C SER A 302 -23.51 -6.88 -16.02
N LEU A 303 -22.18 -6.82 -16.17
CA LEU A 303 -21.26 -7.77 -15.54
C LEU A 303 -21.38 -7.72 -14.01
N ALA A 304 -21.37 -6.53 -13.42
CA ALA A 304 -21.47 -6.35 -11.97
C ALA A 304 -22.82 -6.86 -11.44
N ARG A 305 -23.90 -6.55 -12.14
CA ARG A 305 -25.25 -7.03 -11.83
C ARG A 305 -25.34 -8.56 -11.90
N LEU A 306 -24.77 -9.17 -12.93
CA LEU A 306 -24.71 -10.63 -13.06
C LEU A 306 -23.94 -11.26 -11.91
N CYS A 307 -22.77 -10.73 -11.57
CA CYS A 307 -21.98 -11.23 -10.43
C CYS A 307 -22.79 -11.13 -9.14
N THR A 308 -23.45 -10.00 -8.88
CA THR A 308 -24.29 -9.84 -7.68
C THR A 308 -25.43 -10.87 -7.64
N ARG A 309 -26.12 -11.12 -8.74
CA ARG A 309 -27.18 -12.16 -8.80
C ARG A 309 -26.65 -13.57 -8.54
N LEU A 310 -25.47 -13.89 -9.08
CA LEU A 310 -24.83 -15.18 -8.84
C LEU A 310 -24.41 -15.35 -7.39
N PHE A 311 -24.12 -14.27 -6.69
CA PHE A 311 -23.84 -14.32 -5.25
C PHE A 311 -25.10 -14.52 -4.42
N ASP A 312 -26.18 -13.83 -4.75
CA ASP A 312 -27.41 -13.81 -3.96
C ASP A 312 -28.23 -15.10 -4.12
N ALA A 313 -28.08 -15.84 -5.25
CA ALA A 313 -28.96 -16.95 -5.60
C ALA A 313 -28.72 -18.23 -4.78
N ASP A 314 -27.47 -18.55 -4.44
CA ASP A 314 -27.11 -19.89 -3.91
C ASP A 314 -26.06 -19.88 -2.78
N PHE A 315 -25.67 -18.72 -2.23
CA PHE A 315 -24.56 -18.62 -1.29
C PHE A 315 -24.90 -17.80 -0.05
N ASP A 316 -24.64 -18.37 1.14
CA ASP A 316 -24.78 -17.69 2.43
C ASP A 316 -23.86 -16.49 2.59
N SER A 317 -22.82 -16.39 1.78
CA SER A 317 -21.89 -15.26 1.76
C SER A 317 -21.12 -15.18 0.43
N GLU A 318 -20.74 -13.99 0.05
CA GLU A 318 -19.86 -13.73 -1.09
C GLU A 318 -18.51 -14.46 -1.00
N GLY A 319 -17.95 -14.57 0.22
CA GLY A 319 -16.73 -15.33 0.45
C GLY A 319 -16.89 -16.82 0.08
N ALA A 320 -18.07 -17.40 0.30
CA ALA A 320 -18.41 -18.77 -0.09
C ALA A 320 -18.46 -18.91 -1.61
N PHE A 321 -19.06 -17.97 -2.33
CA PHE A 321 -19.09 -17.98 -3.80
C PHE A 321 -17.67 -17.97 -4.40
N TRP A 322 -16.82 -17.02 -3.98
CA TRP A 322 -15.46 -16.94 -4.51
C TRP A 322 -14.61 -18.16 -4.14
N ALA A 323 -14.84 -18.77 -2.98
CA ALA A 323 -14.18 -20.02 -2.59
C ALA A 323 -14.63 -21.19 -3.46
N GLN A 324 -15.92 -21.27 -3.77
CA GLN A 324 -16.47 -22.32 -4.63
C GLN A 324 -16.01 -22.14 -6.08
N LEU A 325 -15.94 -20.90 -6.58
CA LEU A 325 -15.40 -20.60 -7.91
C LEU A 325 -13.92 -21.01 -8.00
N GLU A 326 -13.13 -20.76 -6.96
CA GLU A 326 -11.72 -21.20 -6.90
C GLU A 326 -11.62 -22.74 -6.89
N THR A 327 -12.50 -23.43 -6.16
CA THR A 327 -12.56 -24.88 -6.16
C THR A 327 -12.93 -25.43 -7.54
N ALA A 328 -13.92 -24.83 -8.20
CA ALA A 328 -14.29 -25.18 -9.57
C ALA A 328 -13.15 -24.96 -10.57
N TYR A 329 -12.40 -23.86 -10.40
CA TYR A 329 -11.19 -23.61 -11.18
C TYR A 329 -10.12 -24.69 -10.97
N PHE A 330 -9.91 -25.14 -9.75
CA PHE A 330 -8.95 -26.18 -9.43
C PHE A 330 -9.36 -27.52 -10.08
N ASN A 331 -10.62 -27.90 -10.00
CA ASN A 331 -11.13 -29.11 -10.61
C ASN A 331 -11.02 -29.06 -12.15
N TRP A 332 -11.31 -27.90 -12.72
CA TRP A 332 -11.15 -27.65 -14.15
C TRP A 332 -9.68 -27.79 -14.59
N TRP A 333 -8.73 -27.21 -13.84
CA TRP A 333 -7.32 -27.31 -14.12
C TRP A 333 -6.80 -28.75 -13.97
N GLU A 334 -7.13 -29.44 -12.89
CA GLU A 334 -6.78 -30.86 -12.65
C GLU A 334 -7.24 -31.76 -13.78
N SER A 335 -8.44 -31.52 -14.35
CA SER A 335 -8.97 -32.33 -15.44
C SER A 335 -8.10 -32.37 -16.69
N PHE A 336 -7.22 -31.38 -16.89
CA PHE A 336 -6.26 -31.38 -17.99
C PHE A 336 -5.06 -32.31 -17.76
N TYR A 337 -4.75 -32.58 -16.51
CA TYR A 337 -3.56 -33.33 -16.10
C TYR A 337 -3.90 -34.68 -15.45
N GLU A 338 -5.15 -35.10 -15.54
CA GLU A 338 -5.65 -36.33 -14.90
C GLU A 338 -4.84 -37.57 -15.32
N ASN A 339 -4.38 -37.62 -16.59
CA ASN A 339 -3.60 -38.72 -17.15
C ASN A 339 -2.11 -38.38 -17.31
N VAL A 340 -1.62 -37.34 -16.68
CA VAL A 340 -0.21 -36.90 -16.72
C VAL A 340 0.46 -37.31 -15.41
N ASP A 341 1.66 -37.89 -15.52
CA ASP A 341 2.47 -38.27 -14.36
C ASP A 341 2.72 -37.04 -13.45
N GLU A 342 2.58 -37.20 -12.14
CA GLU A 342 2.74 -36.11 -11.18
C GLU A 342 4.09 -35.43 -11.26
N SER A 343 5.16 -36.18 -11.60
CA SER A 343 6.53 -35.65 -11.69
C SER A 343 6.75 -34.65 -12.84
N VAL A 344 5.86 -34.66 -13.84
CA VAL A 344 5.93 -33.79 -15.03
C VAL A 344 4.74 -32.81 -15.10
N ARG A 345 3.84 -32.84 -14.11
CA ARG A 345 2.76 -31.87 -14.05
C ARG A 345 3.31 -30.48 -13.72
N PRO A 346 2.88 -29.43 -14.43
CA PRO A 346 3.23 -28.07 -14.04
C PRO A 346 2.61 -27.73 -12.68
N GLU A 347 3.25 -26.86 -11.92
CA GLU A 347 2.67 -26.34 -10.69
C GLU A 347 1.34 -25.66 -11.00
N ARG A 348 0.31 -26.00 -10.22
CA ARG A 348 -1.04 -25.44 -10.40
C ARG A 348 -1.04 -23.95 -10.11
N PRO A 349 -1.32 -23.08 -11.09
CA PRO A 349 -1.40 -21.65 -10.84
C PRO A 349 -2.63 -21.34 -9.98
N ARG A 350 -2.47 -20.40 -9.06
CA ARG A 350 -3.62 -19.89 -8.29
C ARG A 350 -4.47 -19.00 -9.20
N MET A 351 -5.78 -19.16 -9.15
CA MET A 351 -6.73 -18.39 -9.96
C MET A 351 -6.53 -16.87 -9.84
N ASN A 352 -6.14 -16.40 -8.67
CA ASN A 352 -5.87 -14.99 -8.39
C ASN A 352 -4.45 -14.52 -8.71
N LYS A 353 -3.57 -15.41 -9.16
CA LYS A 353 -2.20 -15.06 -9.56
C LYS A 353 -1.98 -15.18 -11.07
N ASP A 354 -2.59 -16.17 -11.69
CA ASP A 354 -2.60 -16.30 -13.14
C ASP A 354 -3.86 -15.65 -13.70
N TRP A 355 -3.75 -14.38 -14.04
CA TRP A 355 -4.88 -13.58 -14.50
C TRP A 355 -5.45 -14.04 -15.84
N VAL A 356 -4.61 -14.60 -16.72
CA VAL A 356 -5.06 -15.07 -18.02
C VAL A 356 -5.92 -16.33 -17.84
N GLN A 357 -5.41 -17.32 -17.11
CA GLN A 357 -6.16 -18.56 -16.88
C GLN A 357 -7.40 -18.33 -15.99
N GLY A 358 -7.24 -17.56 -14.89
CA GLY A 358 -8.35 -17.22 -14.01
C GLY A 358 -9.44 -16.42 -14.71
N GLY A 359 -9.06 -15.42 -15.50
CA GLY A 359 -9.99 -14.62 -16.30
C GLY A 359 -10.67 -15.45 -17.40
N THR A 360 -9.95 -16.35 -18.07
CA THR A 360 -10.52 -17.27 -19.07
C THR A 360 -11.54 -18.21 -18.43
N PHE A 361 -11.20 -18.82 -17.32
CA PHE A 361 -12.12 -19.70 -16.58
C PHE A 361 -13.37 -18.93 -16.15
N PHE A 362 -13.20 -17.75 -15.58
CA PHE A 362 -14.31 -16.88 -15.15
C PHE A 362 -15.24 -16.54 -16.31
N TRP A 363 -14.69 -16.18 -17.48
CA TRP A 363 -15.46 -15.91 -18.67
C TRP A 363 -16.30 -17.13 -19.11
N HIS A 364 -15.72 -18.33 -19.07
CA HIS A 364 -16.46 -19.54 -19.40
C HIS A 364 -17.61 -19.82 -18.42
N GLN A 365 -17.46 -19.52 -17.15
CA GLN A 365 -18.53 -19.62 -16.17
C GLN A 365 -19.62 -18.57 -16.44
N LEU A 366 -19.23 -17.32 -16.72
CA LEU A 366 -20.18 -16.25 -17.06
C LEU A 366 -20.98 -16.56 -18.32
N LYS A 367 -20.34 -17.14 -19.35
CA LYS A 367 -21.01 -17.49 -20.60
C LYS A 367 -22.21 -18.42 -20.42
N LYS A 368 -22.16 -19.29 -19.43
CA LYS A 368 -23.26 -20.23 -19.10
C LYS A 368 -24.44 -19.52 -18.43
N SER A 369 -24.20 -18.40 -17.77
CA SER A 369 -25.16 -17.68 -16.94
C SER A 369 -25.48 -16.28 -17.44
N TRP A 370 -25.02 -15.90 -18.65
CA TRP A 370 -25.21 -14.55 -19.21
C TRP A 370 -26.63 -14.40 -19.72
N THR A 371 -27.50 -14.00 -18.81
CA THR A 371 -28.93 -13.77 -19.09
C THR A 371 -29.34 -12.40 -18.59
N ASP A 372 -30.41 -11.84 -19.18
CA ASP A 372 -31.11 -10.66 -18.62
C ASP A 372 -31.87 -11.02 -17.34
N ASP A 373 -32.58 -10.04 -16.78
CA ASP A 373 -33.34 -10.22 -15.55
C ASP A 373 -34.55 -11.18 -15.74
N ASP A 374 -34.98 -11.41 -16.98
CA ASP A 374 -36.04 -12.33 -17.35
C ASP A 374 -35.53 -13.73 -17.72
N GLY A 375 -34.22 -13.96 -17.61
CA GLY A 375 -33.58 -15.24 -17.89
C GLY A 375 -33.29 -15.50 -19.36
N ASN A 376 -33.48 -14.51 -20.25
CA ASN A 376 -33.17 -14.66 -21.67
C ASN A 376 -31.67 -14.54 -21.91
N ALA A 377 -31.12 -15.38 -22.78
CA ALA A 377 -29.70 -15.33 -23.12
C ALA A 377 -29.33 -13.98 -23.74
N MET A 378 -28.43 -13.25 -23.08
CA MET A 378 -27.88 -12.01 -23.61
C MET A 378 -26.69 -12.27 -24.53
N ARG A 379 -26.49 -11.38 -25.50
CA ARG A 379 -25.31 -11.45 -26.38
C ARG A 379 -24.07 -11.07 -25.57
N MET A 380 -23.25 -12.07 -25.23
CA MET A 380 -21.93 -11.79 -24.63
C MET A 380 -21.02 -11.06 -25.62
N PRO A 381 -20.24 -10.09 -25.13
CA PRO A 381 -19.14 -9.52 -25.89
C PRO A 381 -18.21 -10.63 -26.37
N ARG A 382 -17.79 -10.58 -27.63
CA ARG A 382 -16.85 -11.56 -28.18
C ARG A 382 -15.49 -11.35 -27.52
N LEU A 383 -15.07 -12.28 -26.71
CA LEU A 383 -13.71 -12.34 -26.22
C LEU A 383 -12.86 -13.13 -27.23
N ASN A 384 -11.88 -12.49 -27.87
CA ASN A 384 -10.86 -13.18 -28.62
C ASN A 384 -9.88 -13.79 -27.60
N ILE A 385 -10.25 -14.97 -27.09
CA ILE A 385 -9.35 -15.72 -26.23
C ILE A 385 -8.22 -16.23 -27.10
N ASN A 386 -6.98 -15.84 -26.78
CA ASN A 386 -5.83 -16.48 -27.39
C ASN A 386 -5.75 -17.91 -26.85
N THR A 387 -6.22 -18.86 -27.66
CA THR A 387 -6.32 -20.27 -27.30
C THR A 387 -4.97 -20.94 -26.99
N GLN A 388 -3.85 -20.25 -27.17
CA GLN A 388 -2.52 -20.75 -26.78
C GLN A 388 -2.37 -20.97 -25.27
N PHE A 389 -3.23 -20.35 -24.45
CA PHE A 389 -3.23 -20.49 -22.99
C PHE A 389 -4.26 -21.48 -22.47
N ILE A 390 -5.08 -22.05 -23.32
CA ILE A 390 -6.01 -23.11 -22.94
C ILE A 390 -5.36 -24.41 -23.36
N PRO A 391 -5.06 -25.33 -22.43
CA PRO A 391 -4.65 -26.67 -22.83
C PRO A 391 -5.69 -27.22 -23.81
N SER A 392 -5.25 -27.60 -25.02
CA SER A 392 -6.14 -28.02 -26.10
C SER A 392 -6.75 -29.38 -25.82
N ARG A 393 -7.81 -29.42 -24.99
CA ARG A 393 -8.73 -30.53 -25.01
C ARG A 393 -9.97 -30.10 -25.77
N LYS A 394 -10.15 -30.76 -26.95
CA LYS A 394 -11.31 -30.54 -27.81
C LYS A 394 -12.66 -30.90 -27.18
N ASP A 395 -12.67 -31.55 -26.02
CA ASP A 395 -13.82 -32.23 -25.44
C ASP A 395 -14.34 -31.59 -24.14
N LEU A 396 -13.94 -30.38 -23.77
CA LEU A 396 -14.34 -29.75 -22.51
C LEU A 396 -15.53 -28.78 -22.61
N PHE A 397 -16.12 -28.63 -23.81
CA PHE A 397 -17.24 -27.71 -24.01
C PHE A 397 -18.29 -28.30 -24.97
#